data_ace6fdd51647506b488499eddc31f7b1
#
_entry.id   ace6fdd51647506b488499eddc31f7b1
#
_cell.length_a   1.000
_cell.length_b   1.000
_cell.length_c   1.000
_cell.angle_alpha   90.00
_cell.angle_beta   90.00
_cell.angle_gamma   90.00
#
_symmetry.space_group_name_H-M   'P 1'
#
loop_
_entity.id
_entity.type
_entity.pdbx_description
1 polymer ?
#
loop_
_entity_poly.entity_id
_entity_poly.type
_entity_poly.pdbx_seq_one_letter_code
_entity_poly.pdbx_strand_id
1 'polypeptide(L)'
;MPLTEVEPFHASLCRVVQTRTQALQTSPPKFAEKLGPNYRTFMYWLEGERKFPAELLPKLCVELGDYELLDILERQAGRVAFRLPVVSAHHGIGDLKATQRLIKEVGGALEVLAATLEDGIVTEAELRKTIPEIDDVIRECAHLKHWLEHRWQMDGRRKA
;
A
#
# COMPACT_ATOMS: atom_id res chain seq x y z
N MET A 1 2.43 24.43 -8.06
CA MET A 1 3.41 23.37 -8.33
C MET A 1 3.18 22.90 -9.75
N PRO A 2 4.20 22.81 -10.62
CA PRO A 2 4.00 22.18 -11.91
C PRO A 2 3.65 20.71 -11.63
N LEU A 3 2.60 20.23 -12.27
CA LEU A 3 2.27 18.80 -12.30
C LEU A 3 3.50 18.12 -12.89
N THR A 4 4.28 17.46 -12.05
CA THR A 4 5.35 16.58 -12.48
C THR A 4 4.75 15.66 -13.53
N GLU A 5 5.36 15.58 -14.68
CA GLU A 5 4.92 14.75 -15.81
C GLU A 5 4.68 13.33 -15.26
N VAL A 6 3.42 12.94 -15.19
CA VAL A 6 3.03 11.66 -14.60
C VAL A 6 3.48 10.57 -15.54
N GLU A 7 4.41 9.72 -15.10
CA GLU A 7 4.87 8.57 -15.87
C GLU A 7 3.65 7.75 -16.35
N PRO A 8 3.55 7.41 -17.64
CA PRO A 8 2.45 6.59 -18.13
C PRO A 8 2.36 5.26 -17.38
N PHE A 9 1.16 4.84 -17.01
CA PHE A 9 0.95 3.62 -16.22
C PHE A 9 1.66 2.38 -16.80
N HIS A 10 1.70 2.22 -18.14
CA HIS A 10 2.39 1.09 -18.77
C HIS A 10 3.90 1.11 -18.56
N ALA A 11 4.53 2.28 -18.47
CA ALA A 11 5.96 2.39 -18.17
C ALA A 11 6.25 1.98 -16.73
N SER A 12 5.46 2.44 -15.77
CA SER A 12 5.53 2.00 -14.37
C SER A 12 5.26 0.50 -14.26
N LEU A 13 4.27 -0.04 -14.98
CA LEU A 13 3.97 -1.47 -15.03
C LEU A 13 5.17 -2.28 -15.53
N CYS A 14 5.77 -1.87 -16.66
CA CYS A 14 6.93 -2.53 -17.24
C CYS A 14 8.11 -2.54 -16.24
N ARG A 15 8.43 -1.41 -15.65
CA ARG A 15 9.51 -1.24 -14.68
C ARG A 15 9.31 -2.13 -13.45
N VAL A 16 8.14 -2.09 -12.83
CA VAL A 16 7.83 -2.89 -11.62
C VAL A 16 7.90 -4.38 -11.94
N VAL A 17 7.29 -4.83 -13.05
CA VAL A 17 7.34 -6.23 -13.46
C VAL A 17 8.77 -6.70 -13.72
N GLN A 18 9.58 -5.93 -14.45
CA GLN A 18 10.97 -6.29 -14.73
C GLN A 18 11.79 -6.40 -13.45
N THR A 19 11.73 -5.38 -12.60
CA THR A 19 12.50 -5.35 -11.33
C THR A 19 12.11 -6.54 -10.44
N ARG A 20 10.81 -6.82 -10.29
CA ARG A 20 10.32 -7.86 -9.39
C ARG A 20 10.51 -9.27 -9.92
N THR A 21 10.32 -9.49 -11.22
CA THR A 21 10.58 -10.82 -11.81
C THR A 21 12.06 -11.18 -11.73
N GLN A 22 12.97 -10.21 -11.85
CA GLN A 22 14.40 -10.42 -11.60
C GLN A 22 14.67 -10.76 -10.13
N ALA A 23 14.13 -10.00 -9.19
CA ALA A 23 14.29 -10.26 -7.76
C ALA A 23 13.71 -11.62 -7.32
N LEU A 24 12.59 -12.04 -7.90
CA LEU A 24 11.95 -13.33 -7.65
C LEU A 24 12.58 -14.50 -8.44
N GLN A 25 13.63 -14.24 -9.23
CA GLN A 25 14.29 -15.21 -10.10
C GLN A 25 13.29 -15.97 -11.00
N THR A 26 12.23 -15.29 -11.43
CA THR A 26 11.17 -15.86 -12.26
C THR A 26 11.27 -15.31 -13.68
N SER A 27 10.92 -16.13 -14.69
CA SER A 27 10.88 -15.64 -16.07
C SER A 27 9.53 -14.97 -16.38
N PRO A 28 9.50 -13.92 -17.23
CA PRO A 28 8.25 -13.26 -17.63
C PRO A 28 7.18 -14.21 -18.20
N PRO A 29 7.52 -15.26 -18.99
CA PRO A 29 6.53 -16.23 -19.43
C PRO A 29 5.86 -17.01 -18.28
N LYS A 30 6.65 -17.48 -17.31
CA LYS A 30 6.11 -18.17 -16.12
C LYS A 30 5.24 -17.26 -15.28
N PHE A 31 5.60 -15.99 -15.22
CA PHE A 31 4.82 -15.00 -14.50
C PHE A 31 3.48 -14.71 -15.20
N ALA A 32 3.49 -14.57 -16.54
CA ALA A 32 2.26 -14.42 -17.33
C ALA A 32 1.31 -15.61 -17.13
N GLU A 33 1.83 -16.83 -17.10
CA GLU A 33 1.04 -18.05 -16.84
C GLU A 33 0.32 -17.99 -15.48
N LYS A 34 1.00 -17.54 -14.44
CA LYS A 34 0.38 -17.35 -13.10
C LYS A 34 -0.75 -16.32 -13.11
N LEU A 35 -0.61 -15.26 -13.88
CA LEU A 35 -1.66 -14.24 -14.03
C LEU A 35 -2.87 -14.75 -14.82
N GLY A 36 -2.65 -15.68 -15.76
CA GLY A 36 -3.66 -16.31 -16.57
C GLY A 36 -3.67 -15.93 -18.06
N PRO A 37 -3.14 -14.78 -18.52
CA PRO A 37 -3.04 -14.50 -19.96
C PRO A 37 -1.91 -15.31 -20.60
N ASN A 38 -2.00 -15.47 -21.93
CA ASN A 38 -0.84 -15.98 -22.65
C ASN A 38 0.29 -14.91 -22.66
N TYR A 39 1.54 -15.37 -22.79
CA TYR A 39 2.72 -14.50 -22.71
C TYR A 39 2.70 -13.34 -23.72
N ARG A 40 2.21 -13.58 -24.94
CA ARG A 40 2.13 -12.54 -25.98
C ARG A 40 1.17 -11.40 -25.56
N THR A 41 0.01 -11.75 -25.02
CA THR A 41 -0.94 -10.76 -24.50
C THR A 41 -0.33 -9.96 -23.35
N PHE A 42 0.40 -10.64 -22.45
CA PHE A 42 1.09 -9.99 -21.36
C PHE A 42 2.15 -8.99 -21.86
N MET A 43 2.93 -9.34 -22.89
CA MET A 43 3.89 -8.43 -23.50
C MET A 43 3.23 -7.18 -24.10
N TYR A 44 2.10 -7.32 -24.81
CA TYR A 44 1.36 -6.17 -25.32
C TYR A 44 0.93 -5.17 -24.24
N TRP A 45 0.67 -5.65 -23.03
CA TRP A 45 0.37 -4.77 -21.90
C TRP A 45 1.61 -4.05 -21.38
N LEU A 46 2.75 -4.73 -21.32
CA LEU A 46 4.01 -4.11 -20.89
C LEU A 46 4.54 -3.09 -21.89
N GLU A 47 4.35 -3.35 -23.17
CA GLU A 47 4.78 -2.48 -24.26
C GLU A 47 3.81 -1.31 -24.51
N GLY A 48 2.65 -1.32 -23.82
CA GLY A 48 1.63 -0.28 -23.97
C GLY A 48 0.79 -0.38 -25.25
N GLU A 49 0.96 -1.46 -26.03
CA GLU A 49 0.15 -1.72 -27.23
C GLU A 49 -1.31 -2.02 -26.91
N ARG A 50 -1.56 -2.56 -25.72
CA ARG A 50 -2.90 -2.81 -25.18
C ARG A 50 -3.01 -2.32 -23.74
N LYS A 51 -4.22 -1.88 -23.36
CA LYS A 51 -4.51 -1.50 -21.97
C LYS A 51 -4.45 -2.71 -21.06
N PHE A 52 -3.79 -2.56 -19.92
CA PHE A 52 -3.79 -3.58 -18.86
C PHE A 52 -5.19 -3.67 -18.22
N PRO A 53 -5.77 -4.88 -18.06
CA PRO A 53 -7.06 -5.05 -17.42
C PRO A 53 -6.99 -4.70 -15.93
N ALA A 54 -7.81 -3.75 -15.48
CA ALA A 54 -7.78 -3.26 -14.11
C ALA A 54 -8.10 -4.37 -13.08
N GLU A 55 -8.94 -5.32 -13.45
CA GLU A 55 -9.31 -6.47 -12.62
C GLU A 55 -8.14 -7.42 -12.31
N LEU A 56 -7.10 -7.42 -13.13
CA LEU A 56 -5.89 -8.23 -12.89
C LEU A 56 -4.86 -7.52 -12.00
N LEU A 57 -5.02 -6.22 -11.75
CA LEU A 57 -4.04 -5.46 -10.99
C LEU A 57 -3.86 -5.96 -9.55
N PRO A 58 -4.91 -6.29 -8.78
CA PRO A 58 -4.74 -6.85 -7.45
C PRO A 58 -3.96 -8.17 -7.47
N LYS A 59 -4.28 -9.06 -8.42
CA LYS A 59 -3.59 -10.34 -8.58
C LYS A 59 -2.13 -10.13 -8.96
N LEU A 60 -1.84 -9.20 -9.87
CA LEU A 60 -0.48 -8.84 -10.27
C LEU A 60 0.34 -8.39 -9.04
N CYS A 61 -0.18 -7.47 -8.25
CA CYS A 61 0.51 -6.95 -7.06
C CYS A 61 0.79 -8.04 -6.03
N VAL A 62 -0.15 -8.95 -5.80
CA VAL A 62 0.03 -10.09 -4.88
C VAL A 62 1.12 -11.03 -5.38
N GLU A 63 1.12 -11.40 -6.66
CA GLU A 63 2.11 -12.31 -7.26
C GLU A 63 3.52 -11.71 -7.31
N LEU A 64 3.63 -10.40 -7.49
CA LEU A 64 4.91 -9.69 -7.43
C LEU A 64 5.39 -9.41 -5.99
N GLY A 65 4.48 -9.50 -5.00
CA GLY A 65 4.75 -9.02 -3.65
C GLY A 65 5.01 -7.52 -3.59
N ASP A 66 4.51 -6.78 -4.58
CA ASP A 66 4.73 -5.35 -4.74
C ASP A 66 3.44 -4.60 -5.04
N TYR A 67 3.18 -3.52 -4.34
CA TYR A 67 1.96 -2.74 -4.43
C TYR A 67 2.19 -1.33 -5.00
N GLU A 68 3.40 -1.03 -5.48
CA GLU A 68 3.76 0.28 -6.02
C GLU A 68 2.78 0.76 -7.11
N LEU A 69 2.28 -0.16 -7.95
CA LEU A 69 1.31 0.17 -9.00
C LEU A 69 -0.03 0.64 -8.42
N LEU A 70 -0.49 0.04 -7.33
CA LEU A 70 -1.68 0.51 -6.63
C LEU A 70 -1.42 1.86 -5.95
N ASP A 71 -0.27 2.03 -5.31
CA ASP A 71 0.12 3.28 -4.67
C ASP A 71 0.21 4.45 -5.67
N ILE A 72 0.65 4.18 -6.91
CA ILE A 72 0.65 5.17 -7.99
C ILE A 72 -0.77 5.60 -8.35
N LEU A 73 -1.69 4.65 -8.54
CA LEU A 73 -3.08 4.94 -8.91
C LEU A 73 -3.82 5.67 -7.77
N GLU A 74 -3.62 5.26 -6.53
CA GLU A 74 -4.23 5.90 -5.36
C GLU A 74 -3.73 7.34 -5.21
N ARG A 75 -2.43 7.59 -5.36
CA ARG A 75 -1.89 8.95 -5.35
C ARG A 75 -2.43 9.82 -6.47
N GLN A 76 -2.60 9.30 -7.68
CA GLN A 76 -3.22 10.01 -8.80
C GLN A 76 -4.68 10.36 -8.52
N ALA A 77 -5.38 9.51 -7.77
CA ALA A 77 -6.76 9.74 -7.31
C ALA A 77 -6.85 10.65 -6.07
N GLY A 78 -5.73 11.18 -5.56
CA GLY A 78 -5.69 11.95 -4.33
C GLY A 78 -5.99 11.13 -3.08
N ARG A 79 -5.70 9.81 -3.12
CA ARG A 79 -5.97 8.86 -2.04
C ARG A 79 -4.66 8.27 -1.52
N VAL A 80 -4.72 7.70 -0.33
CA VAL A 80 -3.64 6.91 0.29
C VAL A 80 -4.17 5.51 0.58
N ALA A 81 -3.41 4.50 0.15
CA ALA A 81 -3.73 3.09 0.38
C ALA A 81 -2.85 2.51 1.48
N PHE A 82 -3.43 1.65 2.31
CA PHE A 82 -2.71 0.90 3.35
C PHE A 82 -2.98 -0.58 3.19
N ARG A 83 -1.96 -1.38 3.46
CA ARG A 83 -2.14 -2.83 3.57
C ARG A 83 -2.96 -3.14 4.81
N LEU A 84 -4.05 -3.89 4.62
CA LEU A 84 -4.78 -4.43 5.75
C LEU A 84 -3.92 -5.49 6.45
N PRO A 85 -3.85 -5.49 7.79
CA PRO A 85 -3.13 -6.51 8.53
C PRO A 85 -3.84 -7.86 8.38
N VAL A 86 -3.06 -8.91 8.44
CA VAL A 86 -3.62 -10.26 8.64
C VAL A 86 -4.10 -10.33 10.09
N VAL A 87 -5.41 -10.30 10.30
CA VAL A 87 -6.01 -10.44 11.63
C VAL A 87 -5.82 -11.88 12.09
N SER A 88 -4.88 -12.10 13.02
CA SER A 88 -4.75 -13.39 13.69
C SER A 88 -5.89 -13.57 14.70
N ALA A 89 -6.46 -14.77 14.77
CA ALA A 89 -7.61 -15.09 15.62
C ALA A 89 -7.31 -15.11 17.15
N HIS A 90 -6.15 -14.62 17.58
CA HIS A 90 -5.77 -14.60 18.99
C HIS A 90 -6.40 -13.40 19.70
N HIS A 91 -7.36 -13.69 20.55
CA HIS A 91 -8.22 -12.74 21.26
C HIS A 91 -7.70 -12.40 22.65
N GLY A 92 -7.86 -11.15 23.08
CA GLY A 92 -7.79 -10.68 24.45
C GLY A 92 -6.72 -9.62 24.74
N ILE A 93 -5.48 -9.99 25.04
CA ILE A 93 -4.42 -9.04 25.41
C ILE A 93 -3.90 -8.21 24.22
N GLY A 94 -4.15 -8.67 23.00
CA GLY A 94 -3.78 -7.97 21.76
C GLY A 94 -4.47 -6.61 21.58
N ASP A 95 -5.66 -6.46 22.11
CA ASP A 95 -6.51 -5.28 21.92
C ASP A 95 -5.95 -4.05 22.65
N LEU A 96 -5.55 -4.24 23.91
CA LEU A 96 -4.95 -3.19 24.72
C LEU A 96 -3.57 -2.79 24.17
N LYS A 97 -2.78 -3.77 23.72
CA LYS A 97 -1.48 -3.52 23.10
C LYS A 97 -1.58 -2.76 21.79
N ALA A 98 -2.59 -3.05 20.96
CA ALA A 98 -2.83 -2.32 19.72
C ALA A 98 -3.17 -0.84 19.99
N THR A 99 -4.04 -0.59 20.98
CA THR A 99 -4.38 0.78 21.40
C THR A 99 -3.16 1.51 21.98
N GLN A 100 -2.37 0.84 22.82
CA GLN A 100 -1.13 1.43 23.38
C GLN A 100 -0.12 1.77 22.28
N ARG A 101 0.02 0.91 21.26
CA ARG A 101 0.88 1.18 20.10
C ARG A 101 0.41 2.41 19.34
N LEU A 102 -0.89 2.51 19.03
CA LEU A 102 -1.46 3.68 18.37
C LEU A 102 -1.19 4.97 19.16
N ILE A 103 -1.41 4.97 20.47
CA ILE A 103 -1.13 6.14 21.31
C ILE A 103 0.35 6.55 21.22
N LYS A 104 1.26 5.57 21.22
CA LYS A 104 2.70 5.83 21.09
C LYS A 104 3.06 6.42 19.73
N GLU A 105 2.53 5.86 18.63
CA GLU A 105 2.78 6.37 17.26
C GLU A 105 2.20 7.78 17.08
N VAL A 106 0.99 8.04 17.57
CA VAL A 106 0.40 9.39 17.57
C VAL A 106 1.26 10.38 18.33
N GLY A 107 1.75 9.99 19.54
CA GLY A 107 2.63 10.83 20.34
C GLY A 107 3.91 11.20 19.61
N GLY A 108 4.59 10.21 19.01
CA GLY A 108 5.81 10.44 18.24
C GLY A 108 5.59 11.33 17.01
N ALA A 109 4.52 11.09 16.26
CA ALA A 109 4.18 11.92 15.09
C ALA A 109 3.87 13.38 15.48
N LEU A 110 3.18 13.60 16.62
CA LEU A 110 2.90 14.94 17.11
C LEU A 110 4.17 15.69 17.56
N GLU A 111 5.13 14.99 18.18
CA GLU A 111 6.42 15.58 18.54
C GLU A 111 7.21 16.02 17.30
N VAL A 112 7.29 15.14 16.28
CA VAL A 112 7.98 15.46 15.02
C VAL A 112 7.28 16.61 14.30
N LEU A 113 5.94 16.60 14.24
CA LEU A 113 5.15 17.66 13.61
C LEU A 113 5.32 19.00 14.33
N ALA A 114 5.30 19.01 15.67
CA ALA A 114 5.52 20.21 16.45
C ALA A 114 6.90 20.82 16.16
N ALA A 115 7.95 20.00 16.13
CA ALA A 115 9.30 20.45 15.78
C ALA A 115 9.40 20.97 14.34
N THR A 116 8.69 20.34 13.40
CA THR A 116 8.64 20.75 11.98
C THR A 116 7.95 22.12 11.79
N LEU A 117 6.99 22.45 12.65
CA LEU A 117 6.21 23.68 12.55
C LEU A 117 6.71 24.83 13.45
N GLU A 118 7.80 24.64 14.18
CA GLU A 118 8.29 25.59 15.21
C GLU A 118 8.66 26.96 14.60
N ASP A 119 9.25 26.97 13.42
CA ASP A 119 9.65 28.21 12.72
C ASP A 119 8.64 28.66 11.65
N GLY A 120 7.55 27.91 11.43
CA GLY A 120 6.51 28.20 10.45
C GLY A 120 6.91 27.94 9.00
N ILE A 121 8.06 27.33 8.74
CA ILE A 121 8.57 27.00 7.40
C ILE A 121 8.85 25.50 7.34
N VAL A 122 8.19 24.80 6.42
CA VAL A 122 8.43 23.36 6.23
C VAL A 122 9.46 23.16 5.12
N THR A 123 10.63 22.70 5.50
CA THR A 123 11.69 22.36 4.55
C THR A 123 11.48 20.96 3.93
N GLU A 124 12.14 20.69 2.79
CA GLU A 124 12.07 19.35 2.16
C GLU A 124 12.62 18.25 3.09
N ALA A 125 13.65 18.54 3.87
CA ALA A 125 14.24 17.59 4.81
C ALA A 125 13.25 17.23 5.94
N GLU A 126 12.55 18.22 6.47
CA GLU A 126 11.51 18.02 7.48
C GLU A 126 10.30 17.29 6.93
N LEU A 127 9.88 17.62 5.71
CA LEU A 127 8.80 16.89 5.04
C LEU A 127 9.12 15.41 4.89
N ARG A 128 10.34 15.09 4.44
CA ARG A 128 10.80 13.69 4.30
C ARG A 128 10.86 12.94 5.63
N LYS A 129 11.06 13.62 6.74
CA LYS A 129 11.07 13.04 8.07
C LYS A 129 9.65 12.90 8.64
N THR A 130 8.80 13.90 8.44
CA THR A 130 7.47 13.97 9.07
C THR A 130 6.43 13.08 8.37
N ILE A 131 6.46 12.98 7.03
CA ILE A 131 5.49 12.18 6.27
C ILE A 131 5.48 10.71 6.70
N PRO A 132 6.62 10.00 6.85
CA PRO A 132 6.61 8.60 7.29
C PRO A 132 5.96 8.40 8.67
N GLU A 133 6.18 9.32 9.61
CA GLU A 133 5.58 9.25 10.96
C GLU A 133 4.04 9.39 10.89
N ILE A 134 3.55 10.28 10.04
CA ILE A 134 2.11 10.42 9.80
C ILE A 134 1.54 9.16 9.14
N ASP A 135 2.26 8.61 8.15
CA ASP A 135 1.85 7.38 7.46
C ASP A 135 1.77 6.19 8.43
N ASP A 136 2.67 6.12 9.42
CA ASP A 136 2.65 5.08 10.45
C ASP A 136 1.41 5.19 11.35
N VAL A 137 1.05 6.41 11.78
CA VAL A 137 -0.19 6.67 12.53
C VAL A 137 -1.41 6.25 11.73
N ILE A 138 -1.50 6.64 10.46
CA ILE A 138 -2.64 6.30 9.59
C ILE A 138 -2.73 4.77 9.43
N ARG A 139 -1.60 4.09 9.27
CA ARG A 139 -1.53 2.62 9.19
C ARG A 139 -2.05 1.96 10.45
N GLU A 140 -1.62 2.39 11.63
CA GLU A 140 -2.11 1.85 12.90
C GLU A 140 -3.61 2.14 13.12
N CYS A 141 -4.11 3.31 12.70
CA CYS A 141 -5.55 3.60 12.70
C CYS A 141 -6.33 2.64 11.78
N ALA A 142 -5.83 2.38 10.57
CA ALA A 142 -6.44 1.44 9.64
C ALA A 142 -6.44 0.00 10.20
N HIS A 143 -5.37 -0.41 10.88
CA HIS A 143 -5.26 -1.69 11.58
C HIS A 143 -6.34 -1.83 12.67
N LEU A 144 -6.47 -0.82 13.52
CA LEU A 144 -7.43 -0.83 14.61
C LEU A 144 -8.88 -0.86 14.07
N LYS A 145 -9.17 -0.06 13.04
CA LYS A 145 -10.47 -0.06 12.36
C LYS A 145 -10.81 -1.46 11.83
N HIS A 146 -9.91 -2.05 11.04
CA HIS A 146 -10.12 -3.37 10.45
C HIS A 146 -10.31 -4.45 11.52
N TRP A 147 -9.53 -4.38 12.61
CA TRP A 147 -9.69 -5.27 13.74
C TRP A 147 -11.06 -5.12 14.42
N LEU A 148 -11.54 -3.90 14.64
CA LEU A 148 -12.88 -3.64 15.21
C LEU A 148 -13.99 -4.19 14.33
N GLU A 149 -13.92 -3.99 13.01
CA GLU A 149 -14.88 -4.52 12.04
C GLU A 149 -14.92 -6.04 12.08
N HIS A 150 -13.75 -6.69 12.08
CA HIS A 150 -13.65 -8.14 12.18
C HIS A 150 -14.22 -8.65 13.52
N ARG A 151 -13.86 -8.00 14.62
CA ARG A 151 -14.37 -8.34 15.95
C ARG A 151 -15.88 -8.26 16.02
N TRP A 152 -16.46 -7.17 15.52
CA TRP A 152 -17.91 -6.99 15.46
C TRP A 152 -18.60 -8.09 14.67
N GLN A 153 -18.06 -8.50 13.53
CA GLN A 153 -18.59 -9.61 12.73
C GLN A 153 -18.58 -10.94 13.48
N MET A 154 -17.52 -11.22 14.23
CA MET A 154 -17.38 -12.44 15.02
C MET A 154 -18.35 -12.47 16.21
N ASP A 155 -18.50 -11.36 16.92
CA ASP A 155 -19.40 -11.24 18.07
C ASP A 155 -20.88 -11.24 17.63
N GLY A 156 -21.20 -10.68 16.46
CA GLY A 156 -22.53 -10.75 15.85
C GLY A 156 -22.95 -12.19 15.48
N ARG A 157 -22.03 -13.01 14.97
CA ARG A 157 -22.30 -14.43 14.66
C ARG A 157 -22.50 -15.31 15.90
N ARG A 158 -22.01 -14.89 17.09
CA ARG A 158 -22.23 -15.63 18.36
C ARG A 158 -23.59 -15.35 18.99
N LYS A 159 -24.28 -14.27 18.56
CA LYS A 159 -25.59 -13.86 19.10
C LYS A 159 -26.76 -14.28 18.21
N ALA A 160 -26.51 -14.79 17.01
CA ALA A 160 -27.48 -15.36 16.08
C ALA A 160 -27.48 -16.88 16.15
#